data_130cdc98f58098ab3d5480efa9ed90d8
#
_entry.id   130cdc98f58098ab3d5480efa9ed90d8
#
_cell.length_a   1.000
_cell.length_b   1.000
_cell.length_c   1.000
_cell.angle_alpha   90.00
_cell.angle_beta   90.00
_cell.angle_gamma   90.00
#
_symmetry.space_group_name_H-M   'P 1'
#
loop_
_entity.id
_entity.type
_entity.pdbx_description
1 polymer ?
#
loop_
_entity_poly.entity_id
_entity_poly.type
_entity_poly.pdbx_seq_one_letter_code
_entity_poly.pdbx_strand_id
1 'polypeptide(L)'
;MAQVLVVDDSATVRNEVGDFLKKNGLDVITAIDGRDGLAKLKSDSRVKLIVSDVNMPNMDGLTMAEKIRGEMGNASVNIVMLTTENTPIMKERGKAAGVKGWIVKPFKGDAVLATFKKLAEG
;
A
#
# COMPACT_ATOMS: atom_id res chain seq x y z
N MET A 1 0.59 8.19 16.45
CA MET A 1 -0.40 8.12 15.37
C MET A 1 0.03 7.12 14.32
N ALA A 2 -0.94 6.41 13.74
CA ALA A 2 -0.65 5.46 12.68
C ALA A 2 -0.31 6.19 11.38
N GLN A 3 0.67 5.68 10.63
CA GLN A 3 1.10 6.19 9.33
C GLN A 3 0.68 5.22 8.24
N VAL A 4 0.14 5.76 7.16
CA VAL A 4 -0.19 5.02 5.96
C VAL A 4 0.65 5.55 4.81
N LEU A 5 1.24 4.65 4.04
CA LEU A 5 1.98 4.98 2.82
C LEU A 5 1.12 4.57 1.63
N VAL A 6 0.74 5.53 0.79
CA VAL A 6 -0.02 5.27 -0.43
C VAL A 6 0.93 5.34 -1.62
N VAL A 7 1.05 4.25 -2.35
CA VAL A 7 1.98 4.11 -3.48
C VAL A 7 1.19 3.91 -4.77
N ASP A 8 1.25 4.88 -5.66
CA ASP A 8 0.56 4.81 -6.96
C ASP A 8 1.19 5.83 -7.89
N ASP A 9 1.36 5.50 -9.16
CA ASP A 9 1.92 6.43 -10.14
C ASP A 9 0.90 7.47 -10.61
N SER A 10 -0.39 7.27 -10.30
CA SER A 10 -1.45 8.23 -10.61
C SER A 10 -1.61 9.24 -9.48
N ALA A 11 -1.37 10.52 -9.76
CA ALA A 11 -1.59 11.58 -8.79
C ALA A 11 -3.05 11.65 -8.35
N THR A 12 -3.99 11.39 -9.26
CA THR A 12 -5.42 11.38 -8.96
C THR A 12 -5.74 10.32 -7.89
N VAL A 13 -5.21 9.12 -8.03
CA VAL A 13 -5.44 8.04 -7.06
C VAL A 13 -4.76 8.35 -5.73
N ARG A 14 -3.50 8.83 -5.77
CA ARG A 14 -2.80 9.21 -4.52
C ARG A 14 -3.59 10.25 -3.73
N ASN A 15 -4.12 11.26 -4.42
CA ASN A 15 -4.90 12.30 -3.77
C ASN A 15 -6.24 11.77 -3.26
N GLU A 16 -6.94 10.98 -4.06
CA GLU A 16 -8.22 10.41 -3.67
C GLU A 16 -8.10 9.56 -2.39
N VAL A 17 -7.17 8.62 -2.40
CA VAL A 17 -6.97 7.72 -1.26
C VAL A 17 -6.40 8.48 -0.07
N GLY A 18 -5.37 9.30 -0.32
CA GLY A 18 -4.71 10.07 0.73
C GLY A 18 -5.65 11.04 1.44
N ASP A 19 -6.41 11.81 0.67
CA ASP A 19 -7.34 12.79 1.23
C ASP A 19 -8.45 12.11 2.05
N PHE A 20 -8.97 11.01 1.53
CA PHE A 20 -9.99 10.23 2.26
C PHE A 20 -9.47 9.74 3.61
N LEU A 21 -8.26 9.17 3.63
CA LEU A 21 -7.67 8.63 4.86
C LEU A 21 -7.33 9.75 5.86
N LYS A 22 -6.79 10.87 5.39
CA LYS A 22 -6.51 12.03 6.23
C LYS A 22 -7.77 12.58 6.87
N LYS A 23 -8.84 12.69 6.08
CA LYS A 23 -10.14 13.15 6.55
C LYS A 23 -10.68 12.25 7.66
N ASN A 24 -10.31 10.99 7.66
CA ASN A 24 -10.75 10.02 8.66
C ASN A 24 -9.71 9.78 9.77
N GLY A 25 -8.80 10.73 9.97
CA GLY A 25 -7.91 10.74 11.12
C GLY A 25 -6.62 9.96 11.00
N LEU A 26 -6.25 9.54 9.78
CA LEU A 26 -4.99 8.82 9.55
C LEU A 26 -3.93 9.75 8.96
N ASP A 27 -2.69 9.61 9.40
CA ASP A 27 -1.57 10.31 8.79
C ASP A 27 -1.11 9.56 7.56
N VAL A 28 -0.95 10.28 6.45
CA VAL A 28 -0.65 9.69 5.14
C VAL A 28 0.58 10.33 4.54
N ILE A 29 1.48 9.49 4.04
CA ILE A 29 2.55 9.90 3.13
C ILE A 29 2.34 9.16 1.80
N THR A 30 2.87 9.70 0.72
CA THR A 30 2.66 9.12 -0.61
C THR A 30 3.96 8.86 -1.33
N ALA A 31 3.93 7.93 -2.29
CA ALA A 31 5.05 7.60 -3.16
C ALA A 31 4.53 7.35 -4.57
N ILE A 32 5.39 7.59 -5.56
CA ILE A 32 5.00 7.55 -6.98
C ILE A 32 5.23 6.18 -7.63
N ASP A 33 6.04 5.32 -7.04
CA ASP A 33 6.33 3.98 -7.55
C ASP A 33 6.92 3.12 -6.42
N GLY A 34 7.27 1.86 -6.75
CA GLY A 34 7.80 0.94 -5.76
C GLY A 34 9.16 1.35 -5.18
N ARG A 35 10.02 1.99 -5.99
CA ARG A 35 11.33 2.46 -5.50
C ARG A 35 11.17 3.59 -4.51
N ASP A 36 10.30 4.55 -4.84
CA ASP A 36 9.98 5.66 -3.94
C ASP A 36 9.31 5.13 -2.68
N GLY A 37 8.44 4.11 -2.81
CA GLY A 37 7.81 3.45 -1.67
C GLY A 37 8.82 2.85 -0.71
N LEU A 38 9.82 2.14 -1.23
CA LEU A 38 10.89 1.59 -0.38
C LEU A 38 11.66 2.69 0.34
N ALA A 39 11.99 3.78 -0.37
CA ALA A 39 12.72 4.91 0.23
C ALA A 39 11.90 5.56 1.35
N LYS A 40 10.61 5.78 1.12
CA LYS A 40 9.70 6.36 2.13
C LYS A 40 9.58 5.45 3.36
N LEU A 41 9.45 4.15 3.14
CA LEU A 41 9.35 3.19 4.23
C LEU A 41 10.63 3.16 5.08
N LYS A 42 11.79 3.23 4.44
CA LYS A 42 13.08 3.29 5.15
C LYS A 42 13.21 4.55 5.99
N SER A 43 12.68 5.67 5.50
CA SER A 43 12.83 6.96 6.19
C SER A 43 11.80 7.19 7.29
N ASP A 44 10.73 6.39 7.35
CA ASP A 44 9.68 6.58 8.35
C ASP A 44 9.24 5.24 8.95
N SER A 45 9.76 4.94 10.15
CA SER A 45 9.47 3.71 10.86
C SER A 45 8.05 3.64 11.44
N ARG A 46 7.29 4.73 11.36
CA ARG A 46 5.91 4.78 11.87
C ARG A 46 4.90 4.19 10.88
N VAL A 47 5.30 3.92 9.65
CA VAL A 47 4.40 3.34 8.65
C VAL A 47 3.96 1.95 9.08
N LYS A 48 2.65 1.75 9.22
CA LYS A 48 2.04 0.47 9.61
C LYS A 48 1.26 -0.18 8.48
N LEU A 49 0.82 0.62 7.51
CA LEU A 49 0.03 0.14 6.39
C LEU A 49 0.53 0.76 5.09
N ILE A 50 0.69 -0.08 4.08
CA ILE A 50 0.98 0.36 2.71
C ILE A 50 -0.22 0.00 1.84
N VAL A 51 -0.75 0.98 1.11
CA VAL A 51 -1.79 0.80 0.10
C VAL A 51 -1.12 1.07 -1.24
N SER A 52 -0.96 0.06 -2.08
CA SER A 52 -0.16 0.15 -3.31
C SER A 52 -0.89 -0.38 -4.53
N ASP A 53 -0.69 0.30 -5.67
CA ASP A 53 -1.00 -0.28 -6.96
C ASP A 53 0.03 -1.37 -7.30
N VAL A 54 -0.31 -2.24 -8.23
CA VAL A 54 0.61 -3.25 -8.78
C VAL A 54 1.41 -2.66 -9.93
N ASN A 55 0.75 -2.15 -10.96
CA ASN A 55 1.42 -1.66 -12.17
C ASN A 55 1.93 -0.24 -12.01
N MET A 56 3.25 -0.11 -11.89
CA MET A 56 3.91 1.19 -11.77
C MET A 56 5.25 1.13 -12.50
N PRO A 57 5.74 2.27 -13.03
CA PRO A 57 7.07 2.29 -13.65
C PRO A 57 8.17 2.09 -12.60
N ASN A 58 9.36 1.76 -13.05
CA ASN A 58 10.58 1.58 -12.24
C ASN A 58 10.54 0.36 -11.31
N MET A 59 9.50 0.19 -10.52
CA MET A 59 9.30 -0.99 -9.69
C MET A 59 7.80 -1.13 -9.40
N ASP A 60 7.24 -2.29 -9.71
CA ASP A 60 5.83 -2.58 -9.44
C ASP A 60 5.58 -2.88 -7.96
N GLY A 61 4.30 -2.90 -7.57
CA GLY A 61 3.91 -3.08 -6.18
C GLY A 61 4.20 -4.46 -5.61
N LEU A 62 4.14 -5.51 -6.44
CA LEU A 62 4.45 -6.86 -5.98
C LEU A 62 5.95 -7.03 -5.73
N THR A 63 6.79 -6.49 -6.62
CA THR A 63 8.24 -6.49 -6.43
C THR A 63 8.60 -5.69 -5.17
N MET A 64 7.96 -4.53 -4.97
CA MET A 64 8.14 -3.74 -3.76
C MET A 64 7.82 -4.56 -2.50
N ALA A 65 6.67 -5.24 -2.50
CA ALA A 65 6.27 -6.07 -1.36
C ALA A 65 7.28 -7.18 -1.08
N GLU A 66 7.76 -7.86 -2.13
CA GLU A 66 8.77 -8.91 -1.99
C GLU A 66 10.07 -8.36 -1.39
N LYS A 67 10.50 -7.17 -1.82
CA LYS A 67 11.70 -6.54 -1.27
C LYS A 67 11.53 -6.10 0.18
N ILE A 68 10.36 -5.61 0.54
CA ILE A 68 10.06 -5.25 1.93
C ILE A 68 10.22 -6.48 2.84
N ARG A 69 9.65 -7.62 2.43
CA ARG A 69 9.74 -8.83 3.25
C ARG A 69 11.14 -9.44 3.25
N GLY A 70 11.78 -9.51 2.07
CA GLY A 70 13.09 -10.14 1.90
C GLY A 70 14.25 -9.24 2.24
N GLU A 71 14.55 -8.26 1.39
CA GLU A 71 15.74 -7.41 1.55
C GLU A 71 15.70 -6.53 2.78
N MET A 72 14.55 -5.96 3.11
CA MET A 72 14.40 -5.12 4.30
C MET A 72 14.12 -5.93 5.56
N GLY A 73 13.71 -7.18 5.41
CA GLY A 73 13.36 -8.03 6.54
C GLY A 73 12.18 -7.52 7.36
N ASN A 74 11.31 -6.68 6.76
CA ASN A 74 10.17 -6.11 7.46
C ASN A 74 8.95 -7.00 7.26
N ALA A 75 8.61 -7.80 8.27
CA ALA A 75 7.45 -8.68 8.25
C ALA A 75 6.23 -8.06 8.93
N SER A 76 6.39 -6.92 9.59
CA SER A 76 5.34 -6.35 10.44
C SER A 76 4.45 -5.33 9.73
N VAL A 77 4.94 -4.64 8.69
CA VAL A 77 4.11 -3.68 7.97
C VAL A 77 3.02 -4.41 7.19
N ASN A 78 1.80 -3.92 7.28
CA ASN A 78 0.68 -4.49 6.53
C ASN A 78 0.66 -3.89 5.13
N ILE A 79 0.42 -4.73 4.12
CA ILE A 79 0.38 -4.31 2.71
C ILE A 79 -0.96 -4.72 2.12
N VAL A 80 -1.61 -3.77 1.44
CA VAL A 80 -2.86 -4.00 0.71
C VAL A 80 -2.65 -3.50 -0.71
N MET A 81 -3.07 -4.30 -1.70
CA MET A 81 -3.07 -3.86 -3.09
C MET A 81 -4.38 -3.18 -3.45
N LEU A 82 -4.29 -2.06 -4.14
CA LEU A 82 -5.41 -1.32 -4.71
C LEU A 82 -5.10 -1.12 -6.19
N THR A 83 -5.70 -1.91 -7.06
CA THR A 83 -5.23 -2.06 -8.43
C THR A 83 -6.36 -2.51 -9.36
N THR A 84 -6.17 -2.29 -10.68
CA THR A 84 -7.04 -2.89 -11.69
C THR A 84 -6.65 -4.33 -12.02
N GLU A 85 -5.46 -4.77 -11.59
CA GLU A 85 -5.01 -6.14 -11.81
C GLU A 85 -5.77 -7.12 -10.92
N ASN A 86 -6.21 -8.24 -11.49
CA ASN A 86 -7.04 -9.19 -10.77
C ASN A 86 -6.81 -10.63 -11.23
N THR A 87 -5.58 -10.97 -11.61
CA THR A 87 -5.27 -12.33 -12.05
C THR A 87 -4.93 -13.23 -10.86
N PRO A 88 -5.29 -14.54 -10.94
CA PRO A 88 -4.92 -15.47 -9.88
C PRO A 88 -3.42 -15.55 -9.61
N ILE A 89 -2.60 -15.47 -10.66
CA ILE A 89 -1.13 -15.52 -10.55
C ILE A 89 -0.61 -14.35 -9.71
N MET A 90 -1.09 -13.14 -10.00
CA MET A 90 -0.66 -11.95 -9.25
C MET A 90 -1.13 -11.98 -7.81
N LYS A 91 -2.36 -12.42 -7.56
CA LYS A 91 -2.89 -12.57 -6.20
C LYS A 91 -2.10 -13.59 -5.40
N GLU A 92 -1.71 -14.70 -6.01
CA GLU A 92 -0.90 -15.72 -5.36
C GLU A 92 0.48 -15.18 -5.00
N ARG A 93 1.09 -14.42 -5.90
CA ARG A 93 2.37 -13.76 -5.65
C ARG A 93 2.25 -12.76 -4.49
N GLY A 94 1.16 -11.99 -4.44
CA GLY A 94 0.90 -11.08 -3.34
C GLY A 94 0.74 -11.81 -2.01
N LYS A 95 -0.01 -12.89 -2.01
CA LYS A 95 -0.20 -13.72 -0.83
C LYS A 95 1.13 -14.27 -0.30
N ALA A 96 1.99 -14.74 -1.19
CA ALA A 96 3.33 -15.24 -0.82
C ALA A 96 4.19 -14.14 -0.20
N ALA A 97 4.00 -12.87 -0.59
CA ALA A 97 4.69 -11.72 -0.01
C ALA A 97 3.97 -11.17 1.23
N GLY A 98 2.95 -11.85 1.73
CA GLY A 98 2.23 -11.44 2.94
C GLY A 98 1.29 -10.27 2.75
N VAL A 99 0.79 -10.05 1.52
CA VAL A 99 -0.21 -9.01 1.25
C VAL A 99 -1.53 -9.40 1.93
N LYS A 100 -2.09 -8.49 2.71
CA LYS A 100 -3.27 -8.74 3.55
C LYS A 100 -4.60 -8.56 2.83
N GLY A 101 -4.63 -7.79 1.75
CA GLY A 101 -5.86 -7.53 1.02
C GLY A 101 -5.59 -7.18 -0.43
N TRP A 102 -6.58 -7.44 -1.26
CA TRP A 102 -6.52 -7.16 -2.70
C TRP A 102 -7.82 -6.48 -3.08
N ILE A 103 -7.74 -5.19 -3.41
CA ILE A 103 -8.89 -4.37 -3.72
C ILE A 103 -8.81 -3.97 -5.18
N VAL A 104 -9.86 -4.26 -5.93
CA VAL A 104 -9.95 -3.88 -7.34
C VAL A 104 -10.51 -2.47 -7.44
N LYS A 105 -9.81 -1.58 -8.16
CA LYS A 105 -10.29 -0.22 -8.42
C LYS A 105 -11.66 -0.25 -9.09
N PRO A 106 -12.54 0.73 -8.86
CA PRO A 106 -12.26 2.02 -8.22
C PRO A 106 -12.23 1.95 -6.68
N PHE A 107 -11.52 2.89 -6.07
CA PHE A 107 -11.44 3.00 -4.62
C PHE A 107 -12.80 3.42 -4.03
N LYS A 108 -13.29 2.63 -3.08
CA LYS A 108 -14.53 2.92 -2.35
C LYS A 108 -14.21 2.99 -0.87
N GLY A 109 -13.84 4.20 -0.43
CA GLY A 109 -13.30 4.41 0.92
C GLY A 109 -14.20 3.89 2.03
N ASP A 110 -15.51 4.14 1.94
CA ASP A 110 -16.45 3.72 2.99
C ASP A 110 -16.47 2.20 3.18
N ALA A 111 -16.23 1.44 2.10
CA ALA A 111 -16.24 -0.01 2.15
C ALA A 111 -14.99 -0.59 2.85
N VAL A 112 -13.88 0.15 2.88
CA VAL A 112 -12.59 -0.36 3.36
C VAL A 112 -12.04 0.37 4.56
N LEU A 113 -12.66 1.47 5.00
CA LEU A 113 -12.13 2.33 6.05
C LEU A 113 -11.85 1.57 7.36
N ALA A 114 -12.80 0.77 7.83
CA ALA A 114 -12.64 0.02 9.06
C ALA A 114 -11.45 -0.93 9.00
N THR A 115 -11.29 -1.62 7.86
CA THR A 115 -10.18 -2.53 7.62
C THR A 115 -8.85 -1.77 7.60
N PHE A 116 -8.80 -0.65 6.89
CA PHE A 116 -7.59 0.16 6.82
C PHE A 116 -7.19 0.72 8.19
N LYS A 117 -8.14 1.20 8.96
CA LYS A 117 -7.87 1.67 10.33
C LYS A 117 -7.26 0.57 11.19
N LYS A 118 -7.84 -0.62 11.13
CA LYS A 118 -7.34 -1.77 11.89
C LYS A 118 -5.91 -2.14 11.48
N LEU A 119 -5.64 -2.19 10.17
CA LEU A 119 -4.31 -2.53 9.66
C LEU A 119 -3.28 -1.43 9.93
N ALA A 120 -3.71 -0.16 10.00
CA ALA A 120 -2.84 0.97 10.29
C ALA A 120 -2.49 1.08 11.78
N GLU A 121 -3.27 0.47 12.63
CA GLU A 121 -2.95 0.39 14.07
C GLU A 121 -1.91 -0.69 14.37
N GLY A 122 -1.72 -1.60 13.42
CA GLY A 122 -0.82 -2.72 13.60
C GLY A 122 -1.43 -3.84 14.37
#